data_92e30f2ff993af3c9a6930cb1c164353
#
_entry.id   92e30f2ff993af3c9a6930cb1c164353
#
_cell.length_a   1.000
_cell.length_b   1.000
_cell.length_c   1.000
_cell.angle_alpha   90.00
_cell.angle_beta   90.00
_cell.angle_gamma   90.00
#
_symmetry.space_group_name_H-M   'P 1'
#
loop_
_entity.id
_entity.type
_entity.pdbx_description
1 polymer ?
#
loop_
_entity_poly.entity_id
_entity_poly.type
_entity_poly.pdbx_seq_one_letter_code
_entity_poly.pdbx_strand_id
1 'polypeptide(L)'
;MRYLLFIALLTTCSILQAQSLRPKSIYASYFGETVTHPGLKIGVTYQLKFWDKTKTRKNGDKRIIQRSIELSPGIGYQTGLFVLPEWSYSRKNAKGNFLTAGIGAGYMRTFIPNVYDLNANGEIESIDAGYNYFLTNYSITFGKDLSVKKMIPISIYIKPQLMYALPNATNGISYFALELGASYKLTKN
;
A
#
# COMPACT_ATOMS: atom_id res chain seq x y z
N MET A 1 -17.29 -29.08 -3.32
CA MET A 1 -16.00 -28.42 -3.54
C MET A 1 -15.95 -26.94 -3.12
N ARG A 2 -16.98 -26.11 -3.34
CA ARG A 2 -16.97 -24.67 -2.96
C ARG A 2 -16.78 -24.42 -1.46
N TYR A 3 -17.38 -25.21 -0.60
CA TYR A 3 -17.25 -25.05 0.87
C TYR A 3 -15.90 -25.48 1.43
N LEU A 4 -15.23 -26.44 0.81
CA LEU A 4 -13.88 -26.87 1.19
C LEU A 4 -12.81 -25.77 0.97
N LEU A 5 -12.94 -25.00 -0.12
CA LEU A 5 -12.09 -23.84 -0.39
C LEU A 5 -12.32 -22.71 0.63
N PHE A 6 -13.57 -22.50 1.04
CA PHE A 6 -13.92 -21.47 2.03
C PHE A 6 -13.41 -21.85 3.43
N ILE A 7 -13.51 -23.14 3.81
CA ILE A 7 -12.98 -23.66 5.08
C ILE A 7 -11.45 -23.61 5.08
N ALA A 8 -10.78 -23.96 3.97
CA ALA A 8 -9.34 -23.87 3.85
C ALA A 8 -8.85 -22.40 3.92
N LEU A 9 -9.61 -21.44 3.38
CA LEU A 9 -9.31 -20.01 3.49
C LEU A 9 -9.48 -19.48 4.92
N LEU A 10 -10.52 -19.94 5.62
CA LEU A 10 -10.76 -19.58 7.02
C LEU A 10 -9.71 -20.18 7.97
N THR A 11 -9.28 -21.41 7.74
CA THR A 11 -8.24 -22.07 8.55
C THR A 11 -6.87 -21.45 8.33
N THR A 12 -6.52 -21.01 7.10
CA THR A 12 -5.28 -20.29 6.85
C THR A 12 -5.27 -18.91 7.50
N CYS A 13 -6.40 -18.20 7.57
CA CYS A 13 -6.52 -16.95 8.33
C CYS A 13 -6.30 -17.16 9.83
N SER A 14 -6.74 -18.28 10.40
CA SER A 14 -6.60 -18.56 11.84
C SER A 14 -5.15 -18.84 12.26
N ILE A 15 -4.34 -19.42 11.39
CA ILE A 15 -2.91 -19.71 11.65
C ILE A 15 -2.08 -18.42 11.64
N LEU A 16 -2.49 -17.38 10.92
CA LEU A 16 -1.84 -16.07 10.91
C LEU A 16 -2.06 -15.26 12.19
N GLN A 17 -3.02 -15.62 13.04
CA GLN A 17 -3.30 -14.92 14.30
C GLN A 17 -2.31 -15.23 15.44
N ALA A 18 -1.46 -16.24 15.32
CA ALA A 18 -0.54 -16.65 16.38
C ALA A 18 0.68 -15.72 16.57
N GLN A 19 0.97 -14.82 15.63
CA GLN A 19 1.98 -13.78 15.81
C GLN A 19 1.27 -12.47 16.11
N SER A 20 1.50 -11.87 17.28
CA SER A 20 0.93 -10.57 17.63
C SER A 20 1.37 -9.54 16.57
N LEU A 21 0.50 -9.27 15.60
CA LEU A 21 0.67 -8.25 14.56
C LEU A 21 0.75 -6.88 15.25
N ARG A 22 1.95 -6.41 15.54
CA ARG A 22 2.15 -5.09 16.14
C ARG A 22 2.19 -4.04 15.03
N PRO A 23 1.33 -3.01 15.11
CA PRO A 23 1.41 -1.90 14.19
C PRO A 23 2.75 -1.18 14.38
N LYS A 24 3.53 -1.10 13.30
CA LYS A 24 4.84 -0.44 13.28
C LYS A 24 4.71 1.06 13.09
N SER A 25 3.85 1.47 12.17
CA SER A 25 3.65 2.88 11.83
C SER A 25 2.29 3.12 11.19
N ILE A 26 1.81 4.33 11.31
CA ILE A 26 0.71 4.87 10.48
C ILE A 26 1.33 5.75 9.39
N TYR A 27 0.71 5.83 8.24
CA TYR A 27 1.19 6.66 7.15
C TYR A 27 0.06 7.45 6.49
N ALA A 28 0.43 8.60 5.95
CA ALA A 28 -0.40 9.40 5.08
C ALA A 28 0.43 9.84 3.88
N SER A 29 -0.16 9.84 2.71
CA SER A 29 0.53 10.17 1.48
C SER A 29 -0.36 10.86 0.46
N TYR A 30 0.24 11.73 -0.33
CA TYR A 30 -0.26 12.08 -1.64
C TYR A 30 -0.11 10.85 -2.54
N PHE A 31 -1.16 10.54 -3.28
CA PHE A 31 -1.21 9.43 -4.21
C PHE A 31 -1.81 9.91 -5.52
N GLY A 32 -1.13 9.74 -6.64
CA GLY A 32 -1.67 10.21 -7.90
C GLY A 32 -0.91 9.73 -9.13
N GLU A 33 -1.59 9.81 -10.27
CA GLU A 33 -0.98 9.68 -11.59
C GLU A 33 -0.26 10.99 -11.93
N THR A 34 1.00 11.10 -11.48
CA THR A 34 1.79 12.31 -11.67
C THR A 34 1.08 13.58 -11.16
N VAL A 35 0.70 14.50 -12.01
CA VAL A 35 0.07 15.79 -11.62
C VAL A 35 -1.43 15.83 -11.95
N THR A 36 -1.91 14.93 -12.80
CA THR A 36 -3.24 15.04 -13.42
C THR A 36 -4.40 14.58 -12.55
N HIS A 37 -4.17 13.58 -11.69
CA HIS A 37 -5.21 13.04 -10.82
C HIS A 37 -4.70 12.95 -9.37
N PRO A 38 -4.81 14.06 -8.60
CA PRO A 38 -4.39 14.08 -7.21
C PRO A 38 -5.29 13.19 -6.35
N GLY A 39 -4.69 12.50 -5.41
CA GLY A 39 -5.39 11.65 -4.45
C GLY A 39 -4.68 11.62 -3.11
N LEU A 40 -5.34 11.05 -2.13
CA LEU A 40 -4.83 10.85 -0.79
C LEU A 40 -4.93 9.37 -0.42
N LYS A 41 -3.94 8.89 0.32
CA LYS A 41 -3.92 7.54 0.86
C LYS A 41 -3.46 7.56 2.31
N ILE A 42 -4.15 6.82 3.15
CA ILE A 42 -3.78 6.60 4.55
C ILE A 42 -3.73 5.11 4.84
N GLY A 43 -2.96 4.71 5.83
CA GLY A 43 -2.92 3.31 6.21
C GLY A 43 -2.01 3.04 7.40
N VAL A 44 -1.89 1.76 7.70
CA VAL A 44 -1.08 1.24 8.80
C VAL A 44 -0.09 0.23 8.24
N THR A 45 1.13 0.24 8.75
CA THR A 45 2.14 -0.77 8.41
C THR A 45 2.34 -1.70 9.60
N TYR A 46 2.19 -2.99 9.36
CA TYR A 46 2.47 -4.06 10.31
C TYR A 46 3.79 -4.73 9.97
N GLN A 47 4.61 -4.95 10.97
CA GLN A 47 5.86 -5.69 10.82
C GLN A 47 5.60 -7.17 11.07
N LEU A 48 5.71 -8.00 10.01
CA LEU A 48 5.50 -9.45 10.10
C LEU A 48 6.77 -10.17 10.54
N LYS A 49 7.90 -9.78 9.99
CA LYS A 49 9.21 -10.35 10.31
C LYS A 49 10.31 -9.30 10.27
N PHE A 50 11.27 -9.42 11.18
CA PHE A 50 12.40 -8.51 11.27
C PHE A 50 13.68 -9.30 11.55
N TRP A 51 14.79 -8.89 10.92
CA TRP A 51 16.12 -9.44 11.19
C TRP A 51 17.22 -8.47 10.77
N ASP A 52 18.33 -8.53 11.48
CA ASP A 52 19.54 -7.80 11.16
C ASP A 52 20.53 -8.67 10.39
N LYS A 53 21.17 -8.07 9.38
CA LYS A 53 22.28 -8.69 8.65
C LYS A 53 23.50 -7.82 8.75
N THR A 54 24.56 -8.33 9.37
CA THR A 54 25.86 -7.68 9.39
C THR A 54 26.60 -7.99 8.10
N LYS A 55 27.06 -6.97 7.40
CA LYS A 55 27.91 -7.07 6.22
C LYS A 55 29.25 -6.40 6.50
N THR A 56 30.34 -7.15 6.45
CA THR A 56 31.70 -6.62 6.55
C THR A 56 32.10 -6.06 5.18
N ARG A 57 32.62 -4.85 5.15
CA ARG A 57 33.22 -4.22 3.97
C ARG A 57 34.63 -4.72 3.75
N LYS A 58 35.19 -4.50 2.53
CA LYS A 58 36.59 -4.83 2.22
C LYS A 58 37.58 -4.14 3.17
N ASN A 59 37.22 -3.01 3.75
CA ASN A 59 38.01 -2.25 4.72
C ASN A 59 37.88 -2.75 6.18
N GLY A 60 37.21 -3.87 6.43
CA GLY A 60 36.98 -4.40 7.78
C GLY A 60 35.75 -3.78 8.51
N ASP A 61 35.19 -2.69 8.02
CA ASP A 61 34.05 -2.01 8.66
C ASP A 61 32.80 -2.88 8.65
N LYS A 62 32.18 -3.07 9.81
CA LYS A 62 30.90 -3.78 9.95
C LYS A 62 29.74 -2.83 9.69
N ARG A 63 28.86 -3.18 8.76
CA ARG A 63 27.64 -2.45 8.46
C ARG A 63 26.41 -3.30 8.79
N ILE A 64 25.59 -2.79 9.70
CA ILE A 64 24.31 -3.43 10.03
C ILE A 64 23.26 -2.99 8.99
N ILE A 65 22.54 -3.94 8.44
CA ILE A 65 21.44 -3.75 7.52
C ILE A 65 20.22 -4.41 8.15
N GLN A 66 19.24 -3.60 8.49
CA GLN A 66 17.95 -4.08 8.98
C GLN A 66 17.08 -4.52 7.81
N ARG A 67 16.41 -5.64 7.95
CA ARG A 67 15.50 -6.19 6.95
C ARG A 67 14.18 -6.51 7.62
N SER A 68 13.09 -6.26 6.92
CA SER A 68 11.74 -6.59 7.39
C SER A 68 10.83 -7.04 6.26
N ILE A 69 9.88 -7.91 6.60
CA ILE A 69 8.69 -8.18 5.80
C ILE A 69 7.55 -7.45 6.48
N GLU A 70 6.80 -6.70 5.70
CA GLU A 70 5.76 -5.80 6.18
C GLU A 70 4.46 -6.03 5.40
N LEU A 71 3.33 -5.80 6.07
CA LEU A 71 2.01 -5.73 5.47
C LEU A 71 1.46 -4.33 5.70
N SER A 72 1.08 -3.64 4.64
CA SER A 72 0.63 -2.26 4.68
C SER A 72 -0.75 -2.11 4.05
N PRO A 73 -1.84 -2.42 4.78
CA PRO A 73 -3.18 -2.08 4.33
C PRO A 73 -3.33 -0.56 4.28
N GLY A 74 -3.89 -0.10 3.18
CA GLY A 74 -4.17 1.31 2.94
C GLY A 74 -5.51 1.51 2.27
N ILE A 75 -6.13 2.64 2.59
CA ILE A 75 -7.33 3.15 1.93
C ILE A 75 -6.99 4.50 1.31
N GLY A 76 -7.47 4.74 0.11
CA GLY A 76 -7.21 5.99 -0.59
C GLY A 76 -8.37 6.40 -1.48
N TYR A 77 -8.30 7.65 -1.89
CA TYR A 77 -9.25 8.25 -2.83
C TYR A 77 -8.48 9.05 -3.88
N GLN A 78 -8.84 8.84 -5.13
CA GLN A 78 -8.33 9.58 -6.29
C GLN A 78 -9.50 9.87 -7.23
N THR A 79 -9.73 9.08 -8.25
CA THR A 79 -10.95 9.08 -9.10
C THR A 79 -12.03 8.15 -8.53
N GLY A 80 -11.72 7.45 -7.46
CA GLY A 80 -12.56 6.52 -6.75
C GLY A 80 -11.96 6.11 -5.42
N LEU A 81 -12.76 5.44 -4.61
CA LEU A 81 -12.32 4.87 -3.36
C LEU A 81 -11.60 3.55 -3.63
N PHE A 82 -10.42 3.35 -3.03
CA PHE A 82 -9.72 2.08 -3.12
C PHE A 82 -9.20 1.58 -1.76
N VAL A 83 -9.15 0.27 -1.63
CA VAL A 83 -8.50 -0.43 -0.51
C VAL A 83 -7.39 -1.30 -1.10
N LEU A 84 -6.17 -1.08 -0.66
CA LEU A 84 -4.99 -1.71 -1.25
C LEU A 84 -4.03 -2.20 -0.14
N PRO A 85 -4.20 -3.43 0.34
CA PRO A 85 -3.19 -4.10 1.14
C PRO A 85 -1.96 -4.44 0.27
N GLU A 86 -0.79 -4.12 0.80
CA GLU A 86 0.49 -4.34 0.14
C GLU A 86 1.42 -5.18 1.01
N TRP A 87 1.99 -6.20 0.46
CA TRP A 87 3.07 -7.00 1.03
C TRP A 87 4.40 -6.47 0.56
N SER A 88 5.32 -6.23 1.47
CA SER A 88 6.58 -5.60 1.10
C SER A 88 7.79 -6.17 1.85
N TYR A 89 8.93 -6.10 1.18
CA TYR A 89 10.25 -6.37 1.74
C TYR A 89 11.03 -5.08 1.83
N SER A 90 11.43 -4.73 3.05
CA SER A 90 12.16 -3.49 3.35
C SER A 90 13.58 -3.77 3.79
N ARG A 91 14.50 -2.92 3.35
CA ARG A 91 15.91 -2.90 3.73
C ARG A 91 16.31 -1.50 4.17
N LYS A 92 16.71 -1.36 5.43
CA LYS A 92 17.14 -0.09 6.03
C LYS A 92 18.61 -0.15 6.43
N ASN A 93 19.35 0.91 6.20
CA ASN A 93 20.73 1.04 6.63
C ASN A 93 20.87 1.81 7.96
N ALA A 94 22.05 1.76 8.57
CA ALA A 94 22.35 2.47 9.82
C ALA A 94 22.19 4.00 9.75
N LYS A 95 22.15 4.60 8.55
CA LYS A 95 21.92 6.05 8.37
C LYS A 95 20.44 6.41 8.26
N GLY A 96 19.54 5.40 8.35
CA GLY A 96 18.09 5.57 8.24
C GLY A 96 17.53 5.56 6.81
N ASN A 97 18.36 5.46 5.77
CA ASN A 97 17.83 5.33 4.42
C ASN A 97 17.29 3.91 4.22
N PHE A 98 16.10 3.80 3.63
CA PHE A 98 15.48 2.51 3.34
C PHE A 98 15.04 2.40 1.88
N LEU A 99 15.04 1.17 1.41
CA LEU A 99 14.52 0.73 0.13
C LEU A 99 13.54 -0.40 0.40
N THR A 100 12.34 -0.28 -0.15
CA THR A 100 11.29 -1.30 0.01
C THR A 100 10.76 -1.68 -1.36
N ALA A 101 10.58 -2.96 -1.61
CA ALA A 101 9.88 -3.49 -2.77
C ALA A 101 8.57 -4.12 -2.31
N GLY A 102 7.48 -3.81 -2.97
CA GLY A 102 6.15 -4.25 -2.58
C GLY A 102 5.31 -4.76 -3.73
N ILE A 103 4.39 -5.63 -3.38
CA ILE A 103 3.33 -6.13 -4.25
C ILE A 103 2.01 -6.06 -3.47
N GLY A 104 0.95 -5.62 -4.10
CA GLY A 104 -0.37 -5.50 -3.48
C GLY A 104 -1.48 -5.98 -4.39
N ALA A 105 -2.60 -6.29 -3.76
CA ALA A 105 -3.84 -6.60 -4.43
C ALA A 105 -5.00 -5.99 -3.63
N GLY A 106 -5.97 -5.41 -4.31
CA GLY A 106 -7.03 -4.68 -3.65
C GLY A 106 -8.25 -4.47 -4.53
N TYR A 107 -9.07 -3.54 -4.11
CA TYR A 107 -10.33 -3.20 -4.76
C TYR A 107 -10.45 -1.69 -4.90
N MET A 108 -11.01 -1.25 -6.02
CA MET A 108 -11.32 0.15 -6.30
C MET A 108 -12.72 0.27 -6.87
N ARG A 109 -13.48 1.27 -6.39
CA ARG A 109 -14.72 1.74 -7.00
C ARG A 109 -14.50 3.17 -7.49
N THR A 110 -14.66 3.38 -8.79
CA THR A 110 -14.66 4.72 -9.38
C THR A 110 -16.06 5.32 -9.33
N PHE A 111 -16.13 6.65 -9.30
CA PHE A 111 -17.39 7.40 -9.34
C PHE A 111 -17.37 8.30 -10.56
N ILE A 112 -18.43 8.24 -11.36
CA ILE A 112 -18.63 9.09 -12.52
C ILE A 112 -19.69 10.11 -12.15
N PRO A 113 -19.32 11.39 -11.95
CA PRO A 113 -20.27 12.42 -11.58
C PRO A 113 -21.18 12.81 -12.75
N ASN A 114 -22.35 13.33 -12.45
CA ASN A 114 -23.28 13.91 -13.41
C ASN A 114 -23.78 12.91 -14.49
N VAL A 115 -24.01 11.67 -14.10
CA VAL A 115 -24.71 10.71 -14.97
C VAL A 115 -26.20 10.74 -14.65
N TYR A 116 -27.01 10.88 -15.69
CA TYR A 116 -28.45 10.95 -15.58
C TYR A 116 -29.08 9.83 -16.40
N ASP A 117 -30.18 9.29 -15.91
CA ASP A 117 -31.00 8.31 -16.62
C ASP A 117 -32.46 8.72 -16.55
N LEU A 118 -33.28 8.16 -17.45
CA LEU A 118 -34.73 8.36 -17.44
C LEU A 118 -35.38 7.27 -16.57
N ASN A 119 -36.09 7.71 -15.54
CA ASN A 119 -36.88 6.78 -14.74
C ASN A 119 -38.07 6.25 -15.51
N ALA A 120 -38.81 5.27 -14.96
CA ALA A 120 -39.97 4.66 -15.61
C ALA A 120 -41.11 5.67 -15.94
N ASN A 121 -41.08 6.85 -15.35
CA ASN A 121 -42.06 7.92 -15.59
C ASN A 121 -41.58 8.95 -16.64
N GLY A 122 -40.38 8.76 -17.21
CA GLY A 122 -39.78 9.68 -18.18
C GLY A 122 -39.14 10.92 -17.58
N GLU A 123 -38.91 10.95 -16.27
CA GLU A 123 -38.22 12.04 -15.57
C GLU A 123 -36.72 11.77 -15.52
N ILE A 124 -35.91 12.86 -15.59
CA ILE A 124 -34.45 12.78 -15.50
C ILE A 124 -34.06 12.59 -14.03
N GLU A 125 -33.40 11.48 -13.73
CA GLU A 125 -32.89 11.16 -12.41
C GLU A 125 -31.36 11.03 -12.43
N SER A 126 -30.68 11.56 -11.40
CA SER A 126 -29.24 11.38 -11.22
C SER A 126 -28.96 9.98 -10.69
N ILE A 127 -28.09 9.24 -11.37
CA ILE A 127 -27.71 7.90 -10.98
C ILE A 127 -26.25 7.84 -10.52
N ASP A 128 -25.98 7.02 -9.51
CA ASP A 128 -24.62 6.71 -9.03
C ASP A 128 -23.91 5.77 -10.01
N ALA A 129 -23.32 6.34 -11.06
CA ALA A 129 -22.55 5.58 -12.03
C ALA A 129 -21.10 5.39 -11.54
N GLY A 130 -20.54 4.22 -11.86
CA GLY A 130 -19.15 3.90 -11.53
C GLY A 130 -18.82 2.47 -11.84
N TYR A 131 -17.52 2.17 -11.80
CA TYR A 131 -17.01 0.83 -12.10
C TYR A 131 -16.26 0.27 -10.90
N ASN A 132 -16.35 -1.04 -10.75
CA ASN A 132 -15.63 -1.81 -9.73
C ASN A 132 -14.43 -2.48 -10.38
N TYR A 133 -13.26 -2.34 -9.76
CA TYR A 133 -12.01 -2.90 -10.24
C TYR A 133 -11.33 -3.73 -9.15
N PHE A 134 -10.77 -4.85 -9.56
CA PHE A 134 -9.71 -5.50 -8.81
C PHE A 134 -8.39 -4.84 -9.17
N LEU A 135 -7.64 -4.39 -8.15
CA LEU A 135 -6.35 -3.73 -8.32
C LEU A 135 -5.21 -4.67 -7.98
N THR A 136 -4.17 -4.62 -8.79
CA THR A 136 -2.85 -5.11 -8.39
C THR A 136 -1.84 -3.98 -8.50
N ASN A 137 -0.80 -3.98 -7.64
CA ASN A 137 0.29 -3.03 -7.75
C ASN A 137 1.64 -3.68 -7.52
N TYR A 138 2.65 -3.10 -8.17
CA TYR A 138 4.07 -3.33 -7.93
C TYR A 138 4.69 -2.01 -7.56
N SER A 139 5.45 -1.95 -6.47
CA SER A 139 5.98 -0.71 -5.95
C SER A 139 7.43 -0.81 -5.55
N ILE A 140 8.15 0.31 -5.66
CA ILE A 140 9.49 0.49 -5.10
C ILE A 140 9.45 1.77 -4.28
N THR A 141 9.79 1.68 -2.99
CA THR A 141 9.79 2.82 -2.08
C THR A 141 11.21 3.21 -1.73
N PHE A 142 11.53 4.47 -1.88
CA PHE A 142 12.77 5.10 -1.41
C PHE A 142 12.41 6.04 -0.27
N GLY A 143 13.08 5.92 0.86
CA GLY A 143 12.74 6.77 1.98
C GLY A 143 13.86 6.95 2.98
N LYS A 144 13.61 7.87 3.93
CA LYS A 144 14.50 8.20 5.00
C LYS A 144 13.78 8.24 6.33
N ASP A 145 14.30 7.48 7.25
CA ASP A 145 13.87 7.44 8.64
C ASP A 145 14.59 8.53 9.42
N LEU A 146 13.88 9.56 9.84
CA LEU A 146 14.43 10.70 10.56
C LEU A 146 14.70 10.39 12.03
N SER A 147 14.12 9.33 12.58
CA SER A 147 14.32 8.93 13.97
C SER A 147 15.77 8.55 14.28
N VAL A 148 16.52 8.09 13.28
CA VAL A 148 17.91 7.67 13.43
C VAL A 148 18.84 8.85 13.73
N LYS A 149 18.57 10.04 13.17
CA LYS A 149 19.45 11.20 13.32
C LYS A 149 18.85 12.31 14.19
N LYS A 150 17.54 12.50 14.12
CA LYS A 150 16.86 13.66 14.71
C LYS A 150 15.94 13.28 15.88
N MET A 151 15.86 12.00 16.25
CA MET A 151 14.93 11.47 17.26
C MET A 151 13.44 11.76 16.96
N ILE A 152 13.12 12.22 15.74
CA ILE A 152 11.76 12.49 15.30
C ILE A 152 11.17 11.17 14.78
N PRO A 153 10.07 10.64 15.33
CA PRO A 153 9.53 9.33 14.96
C PRO A 153 8.80 9.35 13.59
N ILE A 154 9.36 10.07 12.61
CA ILE A 154 8.79 10.25 11.28
C ILE A 154 9.77 9.69 10.24
N SER A 155 9.22 9.04 9.24
CA SER A 155 9.93 8.72 8.00
C SER A 155 9.23 9.38 6.82
N ILE A 156 10.00 9.84 5.85
CA ILE A 156 9.51 10.41 4.59
C ILE A 156 9.89 9.49 3.44
N TYR A 157 9.04 9.41 2.42
CA TYR A 157 9.29 8.51 1.30
C TYR A 157 8.67 8.99 -0.01
N ILE A 158 9.26 8.48 -1.09
CA ILE A 158 8.73 8.51 -2.44
C ILE A 158 8.55 7.07 -2.93
N LYS A 159 7.42 6.78 -3.56
CA LYS A 159 7.04 5.43 -3.95
C LYS A 159 6.41 5.43 -5.35
N PRO A 160 7.22 5.28 -6.40
CA PRO A 160 6.72 4.93 -7.72
C PRO A 160 6.08 3.55 -7.69
N GLN A 161 4.95 3.40 -8.38
CA GLN A 161 4.23 2.15 -8.47
C GLN A 161 3.54 1.98 -9.82
N LEU A 162 3.57 0.76 -10.32
CA LEU A 162 2.82 0.31 -11.48
C LEU A 162 1.55 -0.38 -10.98
N MET A 163 0.40 0.09 -11.43
CA MET A 163 -0.89 -0.45 -11.03
C MET A 163 -1.62 -1.03 -12.24
N TYR A 164 -2.41 -2.07 -11.99
CA TYR A 164 -3.22 -2.71 -12.99
C TYR A 164 -4.62 -2.97 -12.44
N ALA A 165 -5.65 -2.46 -13.13
CA ALA A 165 -7.05 -2.54 -12.76
C ALA A 165 -7.83 -3.48 -13.67
N LEU A 166 -8.58 -4.42 -13.10
CA LEU A 166 -9.44 -5.42 -13.76
C LEU A 166 -10.86 -5.39 -13.17
N PRO A 167 -11.93 -5.75 -13.90
CA PRO A 167 -11.99 -5.86 -15.34
C PRO A 167 -12.14 -4.49 -15.99
N ASN A 168 -11.64 -4.34 -17.20
CA ASN A 168 -12.10 -3.30 -18.10
C ASN A 168 -12.70 -4.00 -19.33
N ALA A 169 -13.60 -3.34 -20.04
CA ALA A 169 -14.34 -3.88 -21.18
C ALA A 169 -13.47 -4.55 -22.25
N THR A 170 -12.18 -4.29 -22.25
CA THR A 170 -11.25 -4.78 -23.24
C THR A 170 -10.06 -5.58 -22.71
N ASN A 171 -9.47 -5.40 -21.56
CA ASN A 171 -8.34 -6.22 -21.04
C ASN A 171 -7.68 -5.68 -19.76
N GLY A 172 -8.26 -4.69 -19.08
CA GLY A 172 -7.65 -4.03 -17.92
C GLY A 172 -6.87 -2.76 -18.28
N ILE A 173 -6.65 -1.92 -17.29
CA ILE A 173 -5.94 -0.63 -17.43
C ILE A 173 -4.67 -0.67 -16.61
N SER A 174 -3.53 -0.40 -17.25
CA SER A 174 -2.26 -0.17 -16.57
C SER A 174 -2.02 1.31 -16.41
N TYR A 175 -1.61 1.75 -15.22
CA TYR A 175 -1.23 3.13 -14.99
C TYR A 175 -0.09 3.23 -13.99
N PHE A 176 0.66 4.31 -14.12
CA PHE A 176 1.77 4.63 -13.24
C PHE A 176 1.33 5.64 -12.20
N ALA A 177 1.49 5.29 -10.93
CA ALA A 177 1.18 6.18 -9.82
C ALA A 177 2.45 6.54 -9.04
N LEU A 178 2.49 7.78 -8.56
CA LEU A 178 3.52 8.28 -7.67
C LEU A 178 2.90 8.56 -6.31
N GLU A 179 3.47 7.97 -5.27
CA GLU A 179 3.09 8.24 -3.88
C GLU A 179 4.21 8.99 -3.18
N LEU A 180 3.87 10.13 -2.58
CA LEU A 180 4.74 10.94 -1.72
C LEU A 180 4.16 10.96 -0.34
N GLY A 181 4.88 10.46 0.68
CA GLY A 181 4.27 10.29 1.97
C GLY A 181 5.20 10.43 3.16
N ALA A 182 4.55 10.47 4.31
CA ALA A 182 5.18 10.40 5.60
C ALA A 182 4.56 9.28 6.44
N SER A 183 5.36 8.64 7.27
CA SER A 183 4.90 7.65 8.23
C SER A 183 5.37 8.00 9.63
N TYR A 184 4.47 7.87 10.60
CA TYR A 184 4.74 8.06 12.02
C TYR A 184 4.91 6.71 12.70
N LYS A 185 6.02 6.50 13.39
CA LYS A 185 6.32 5.28 14.12
C LYS A 185 5.53 5.20 15.41
N LEU A 186 4.84 4.08 15.62
CA LEU A 186 4.05 3.81 16.82
C LEU A 186 4.87 3.09 17.89
N THR A 187 5.88 2.32 17.49
CA THR A 187 6.75 1.56 18.40
C THR A 187 8.07 2.32 18.60
N LYS A 188 8.39 2.67 19.85
CA LYS A 188 9.76 3.03 20.25
C LYS A 188 10.61 1.75 20.13
N ASN A 189 11.66 1.76 19.32
CA ASN A 189 12.72 0.75 19.36
C ASN A 189 13.54 0.93 20.62
#